data_783dc31473028551cdcc4aa4cbd75609
#
_entry.id   783dc31473028551cdcc4aa4cbd75609
#
_cell.length_a   1.000
_cell.length_b   1.000
_cell.length_c   1.000
_cell.angle_alpha   90.00
_cell.angle_beta   90.00
_cell.angle_gamma   90.00
#
_symmetry.space_group_name_H-M   'P 1'
#
loop_
_entity.id
_entity.type
_entity.pdbx_description
1 polymer ?
#
loop_
_entity_poly.entity_id
_entity_poly.type
_entity_poly.pdbx_seq_one_letter_code
_entity_poly.pdbx_strand_id
1 'polypeptide(L)'
;MSRAVVLCPGRGSYTEASLGSLDPDHEFVQIAEQCRGDLGLEPLLSLDRADRFEPARHLRPAHVSPLILVKAMIDAAAASEEHEVVAVGGNSLGWYIALCLAGSVSFEEGFRLVQRMSLLQEEHADGGQVLYPRVDGDWKPDPELEAAIEASLESSGGEAMRSIELGGFAVL
;
A
#
# COMPACT_ATOMS: atom_id res chain seq x y z
N MET A 1 3.05 -23.93 17.36
CA MET A 1 3.06 -22.63 16.63
C MET A 1 2.06 -21.71 17.31
N SER A 2 2.42 -20.43 17.51
CA SER A 2 1.46 -19.44 17.99
C SER A 2 0.54 -19.01 16.82
N ARG A 3 -0.69 -18.58 17.16
CA ARG A 3 -1.64 -18.07 16.17
C ARG A 3 -1.34 -16.60 15.90
N ALA A 4 -1.40 -16.19 14.64
CA ALA A 4 -1.12 -14.83 14.20
C ALA A 4 -2.20 -14.30 13.26
N VAL A 5 -2.39 -12.98 13.28
CA VAL A 5 -3.15 -12.22 12.30
C VAL A 5 -2.17 -11.37 11.51
N VAL A 6 -2.23 -11.41 10.18
CA VAL A 6 -1.38 -10.58 9.31
C VAL A 6 -2.16 -9.34 8.90
N LEU A 7 -1.63 -8.17 9.24
CA LEU A 7 -2.13 -6.88 8.76
C LEU A 7 -1.26 -6.41 7.60
N CYS A 8 -1.85 -6.41 6.41
CA CYS A 8 -1.15 -6.07 5.18
C CYS A 8 -0.92 -4.55 5.09
N PRO A 9 0.30 -4.13 4.73
CA PRO A 9 0.68 -2.73 4.71
C PRO A 9 0.02 -1.96 3.55
N GLY A 10 -0.16 -0.65 3.77
CA GLY A 10 -0.54 0.30 2.74
C GLY A 10 0.66 1.07 2.16
N ARG A 11 0.39 1.98 1.22
CA ARG A 11 1.42 2.89 0.71
C ARG A 11 1.99 3.74 1.85
N GLY A 12 3.31 3.92 1.86
CA GLY A 12 4.06 4.57 2.94
C GLY A 12 4.87 3.60 3.80
N SER A 13 4.66 2.28 3.65
CA SER A 13 5.44 1.27 4.38
C SER A 13 6.82 0.97 3.75
N TYR A 14 7.04 1.32 2.47
CA TYR A 14 8.34 1.21 1.83
C TYR A 14 9.11 2.51 1.98
N THR A 15 10.23 2.45 2.65
CA THR A 15 11.06 3.60 3.03
C THR A 15 12.53 3.36 2.65
N GLU A 16 13.40 4.32 2.94
CA GLU A 16 14.84 4.17 2.74
C GLU A 16 15.40 2.91 3.44
N ALA A 17 14.90 2.56 4.61
CA ALA A 17 15.29 1.35 5.33
C ALA A 17 14.86 0.04 4.63
N SER A 18 13.98 0.14 3.64
CA SER A 18 13.51 -1.01 2.85
C SER A 18 14.39 -1.29 1.63
N LEU A 19 15.27 -0.36 1.25
CA LEU A 19 16.17 -0.57 0.11
C LEU A 19 17.08 -1.80 0.33
N GLY A 20 17.28 -2.57 -0.74
CA GLY A 20 18.11 -3.77 -0.73
C GLY A 20 17.49 -4.96 -0.01
N SER A 21 16.19 -4.91 0.29
CA SER A 21 15.49 -5.98 1.03
C SER A 21 14.99 -7.13 0.15
N LEU A 22 15.01 -6.99 -1.17
CA LEU A 22 14.51 -8.01 -2.09
C LEU A 22 15.64 -8.96 -2.53
N ASP A 23 15.46 -10.25 -2.23
CA ASP A 23 16.32 -11.29 -2.75
C ASP A 23 15.98 -11.58 -4.22
N PRO A 24 16.93 -11.42 -5.18
CA PRO A 24 16.68 -11.65 -6.60
C PRO A 24 16.32 -13.10 -6.92
N ASP A 25 16.75 -14.05 -6.08
CA ASP A 25 16.50 -15.48 -6.28
C ASP A 25 15.16 -15.93 -5.71
N HIS A 26 14.45 -15.05 -4.99
CA HIS A 26 13.13 -15.35 -4.44
C HIS A 26 12.07 -15.42 -5.56
N GLU A 27 11.22 -16.46 -5.54
CA GLU A 27 10.23 -16.69 -6.61
C GLU A 27 9.29 -15.49 -6.84
N PHE A 28 8.83 -14.81 -5.78
CA PHE A 28 7.97 -13.62 -5.92
C PHE A 28 8.69 -12.46 -6.61
N VAL A 29 9.98 -12.30 -6.39
CA VAL A 29 10.78 -11.29 -7.08
C VAL A 29 10.93 -11.65 -8.56
N GLN A 30 11.20 -12.90 -8.89
CA GLN A 30 11.34 -13.36 -10.28
C GLN A 30 10.04 -13.20 -11.06
N ILE A 31 8.88 -13.57 -10.47
CA ILE A 31 7.56 -13.36 -11.09
C ILE A 31 7.30 -11.86 -11.30
N ALA A 32 7.61 -11.04 -10.30
CA ALA A 32 7.42 -9.59 -10.38
C ALA A 32 8.27 -8.95 -11.49
N GLU A 33 9.54 -9.34 -11.61
CA GLU A 33 10.44 -8.89 -12.68
C GLU A 33 9.93 -9.31 -14.06
N GLN A 34 9.47 -10.55 -14.22
CA GLN A 34 8.86 -11.02 -15.46
C GLN A 34 7.63 -10.18 -15.83
N CYS A 35 6.71 -9.96 -14.89
CA CYS A 35 5.50 -9.16 -15.11
C CYS A 35 5.83 -7.72 -15.50
N ARG A 36 6.85 -7.12 -14.90
CA ARG A 36 7.29 -5.77 -15.25
C ARG A 36 7.98 -5.73 -16.62
N GLY A 37 8.80 -6.74 -16.92
CA GLY A 37 9.42 -6.91 -18.24
C GLY A 37 8.42 -7.02 -19.36
N ASP A 38 7.33 -7.78 -19.18
CA ASP A 38 6.22 -7.91 -20.14
C ASP A 38 5.56 -6.57 -20.46
N LEU A 39 5.61 -5.61 -19.52
CA LEU A 39 5.05 -4.26 -19.67
C LEU A 39 6.09 -3.21 -20.09
N GLY A 40 7.35 -3.59 -20.28
CA GLY A 40 8.44 -2.66 -20.60
C GLY A 40 8.75 -1.67 -19.47
N LEU A 41 8.44 -2.03 -18.21
CA LEU A 41 8.67 -1.19 -17.04
C LEU A 41 10.08 -1.40 -16.47
N GLU A 42 10.56 -0.39 -15.74
CA GLU A 42 11.82 -0.48 -15.02
C GLU A 42 11.82 -1.68 -14.07
N PRO A 43 12.92 -2.49 -14.02
CA PRO A 43 13.01 -3.62 -13.10
C PRO A 43 12.79 -3.21 -11.63
N LEU A 44 12.09 -4.05 -10.88
CA LEU A 44 11.80 -3.80 -9.46
C LEU A 44 13.10 -3.78 -8.63
N LEU A 45 14.04 -4.66 -8.97
CA LEU A 45 15.35 -4.71 -8.35
C LEU A 45 16.20 -3.46 -8.60
N SER A 46 16.01 -2.76 -9.72
CA SER A 46 16.68 -1.47 -9.95
C SER A 46 16.19 -0.39 -9.00
N LEU A 47 14.92 -0.47 -8.60
CA LEU A 47 14.34 0.43 -7.59
C LEU A 47 14.82 0.07 -6.19
N ASP A 48 14.72 -1.22 -5.84
CA ASP A 48 15.10 -1.72 -4.50
C ASP A 48 16.60 -1.55 -4.21
N ARG A 49 17.47 -1.66 -5.21
CA ARG A 49 18.93 -1.58 -5.08
C ARG A 49 19.52 -0.22 -5.44
N ALA A 50 18.69 0.82 -5.49
CA ALA A 50 19.16 2.16 -5.71
C ALA A 50 20.11 2.60 -4.56
N ASP A 51 21.15 3.37 -4.90
CA ASP A 51 22.14 3.85 -3.92
C ASP A 51 21.53 4.71 -2.82
N ARG A 52 20.37 5.33 -3.10
CA ARG A 52 19.63 6.17 -2.16
C ARG A 52 18.13 6.13 -2.45
N PHE A 53 17.34 6.38 -1.42
CA PHE A 53 15.92 6.56 -1.56
C PHE A 53 15.60 7.96 -2.13
N GLU A 54 14.98 7.99 -3.30
CA GLU A 54 14.51 9.20 -3.96
C GLU A 54 12.98 9.24 -3.94
N PRO A 55 12.37 10.10 -3.09
CA PRO A 55 10.90 10.13 -2.96
C PRO A 55 10.17 10.32 -4.29
N ALA A 56 10.68 11.23 -5.15
CA ALA A 56 10.07 11.50 -6.45
C ALA A 56 10.07 10.29 -7.41
N ARG A 57 10.97 9.33 -7.21
CA ARG A 57 11.05 8.09 -7.99
C ARG A 57 10.38 6.94 -7.27
N HIS A 58 10.77 6.68 -6.01
CA HIS A 58 10.34 5.49 -5.29
C HIS A 58 8.87 5.53 -4.86
N LEU A 59 8.33 6.73 -4.53
CA LEU A 59 6.94 6.87 -4.07
C LEU A 59 5.92 6.99 -5.22
N ARG A 60 6.35 6.93 -6.46
CA ARG A 60 5.42 6.83 -7.59
C ARG A 60 4.56 5.57 -7.42
N PRO A 61 3.24 5.65 -7.64
CA PRO A 61 2.33 4.50 -7.49
C PRO A 61 2.81 3.24 -8.22
N ALA A 62 3.26 3.36 -9.47
CA ALA A 62 3.75 2.25 -10.29
C ALA A 62 5.07 1.64 -9.80
N HIS A 63 5.75 2.26 -8.83
CA HIS A 63 6.98 1.78 -8.21
C HIS A 63 6.73 1.26 -6.79
N VAL A 64 6.14 2.10 -5.93
CA VAL A 64 6.01 1.78 -4.50
C VAL A 64 5.02 0.63 -4.25
N SER A 65 3.90 0.59 -4.99
CA SER A 65 2.87 -0.42 -4.72
C SER A 65 3.35 -1.85 -5.01
N PRO A 66 4.00 -2.15 -6.17
CA PRO A 66 4.57 -3.47 -6.40
C PRO A 66 5.74 -3.80 -5.46
N LEU A 67 6.59 -2.83 -5.06
CA LEU A 67 7.64 -3.06 -4.06
C LEU A 67 7.04 -3.51 -2.72
N ILE A 68 6.00 -2.83 -2.25
CA ILE A 68 5.31 -3.18 -1.01
C ILE A 68 4.65 -4.55 -1.11
N LEU A 69 3.98 -4.86 -2.23
CA LEU A 69 3.35 -6.16 -2.43
C LEU A 69 4.38 -7.30 -2.33
N VAL A 70 5.48 -7.22 -3.09
CA VAL A 70 6.51 -8.27 -3.10
C VAL A 70 7.10 -8.46 -1.71
N LYS A 71 7.52 -7.35 -1.07
CA LYS A 71 8.09 -7.42 0.28
C LYS A 71 7.10 -8.01 1.29
N ALA A 72 5.85 -7.56 1.29
CA ALA A 72 4.83 -8.08 2.21
C ALA A 72 4.54 -9.56 2.01
N MET A 73 4.56 -10.06 0.78
CA MET A 73 4.40 -11.49 0.48
C MET A 73 5.58 -12.30 1.00
N ILE A 74 6.81 -11.82 0.84
CA ILE A 74 8.03 -12.46 1.37
C ILE A 74 7.98 -12.49 2.91
N ASP A 75 7.69 -11.36 3.55
CA ASP A 75 7.62 -11.26 5.00
C ASP A 75 6.52 -12.16 5.59
N ALA A 76 5.37 -12.24 4.93
CA ALA A 76 4.27 -13.08 5.35
C ALA A 76 4.57 -14.58 5.18
N ALA A 77 5.28 -14.96 4.10
CA ALA A 77 5.75 -16.34 3.91
C ALA A 77 6.69 -16.75 5.04
N ALA A 78 7.67 -15.92 5.37
CA ALA A 78 8.60 -16.16 6.48
C ALA A 78 7.85 -16.24 7.84
N ALA A 79 6.90 -15.34 8.10
CA ALA A 79 6.10 -15.40 9.32
C ALA A 79 5.25 -16.67 9.42
N SER A 80 4.79 -17.21 8.29
CA SER A 80 3.98 -18.44 8.24
C SER A 80 4.77 -19.70 8.56
N GLU A 81 6.10 -19.66 8.49
CA GLU A 81 6.98 -20.76 8.94
C GLU A 81 6.99 -20.87 10.48
N GLU A 82 6.84 -19.76 11.19
CA GLU A 82 6.91 -19.68 12.66
C GLU A 82 5.53 -19.67 13.32
N HIS A 83 4.50 -19.20 12.60
CA HIS A 83 3.16 -18.95 13.13
C HIS A 83 2.07 -19.58 12.27
N GLU A 84 0.97 -19.98 12.90
CA GLU A 84 -0.29 -20.31 12.24
C GLU A 84 -1.04 -19.01 11.90
N VAL A 85 -1.03 -18.60 10.63
CA VAL A 85 -1.81 -17.43 10.19
C VAL A 85 -3.29 -17.80 10.13
N VAL A 86 -4.08 -17.21 11.03
CA VAL A 86 -5.51 -17.51 11.18
C VAL A 86 -6.42 -16.47 10.53
N ALA A 87 -5.90 -15.30 10.23
CA ALA A 87 -6.61 -14.25 9.49
C ALA A 87 -5.63 -13.31 8.81
N VAL A 88 -6.07 -12.72 7.72
CA VAL A 88 -5.37 -11.66 7.01
C VAL A 88 -6.32 -10.48 6.82
N GLY A 89 -5.80 -9.26 6.82
CA GLY A 89 -6.58 -8.05 6.59
C GLY A 89 -5.72 -6.93 6.07
N GLY A 90 -6.34 -5.94 5.46
CA GLY A 90 -5.64 -4.76 4.95
C GLY A 90 -6.60 -3.73 4.40
N ASN A 91 -6.13 -2.50 4.27
CA ASN A 91 -6.87 -1.39 3.69
C ASN A 91 -6.13 -0.86 2.46
N SER A 92 -6.85 -0.34 1.46
CA SER A 92 -6.27 0.21 0.23
C SER A 92 -5.36 -0.82 -0.46
N LEU A 93 -4.07 -0.53 -0.68
CA LEU A 93 -3.10 -1.50 -1.21
C LEU A 93 -3.06 -2.80 -0.39
N GLY A 94 -3.16 -2.69 0.94
CA GLY A 94 -3.18 -3.85 1.82
C GLY A 94 -4.34 -4.81 1.57
N TRP A 95 -5.46 -4.34 1.02
CA TRP A 95 -6.56 -5.20 0.59
C TRP A 95 -6.14 -6.18 -0.51
N TYR A 96 -5.44 -5.68 -1.55
CA TYR A 96 -4.94 -6.52 -2.64
C TYR A 96 -3.91 -7.54 -2.16
N ILE A 97 -3.04 -7.12 -1.23
CA ILE A 97 -2.06 -8.02 -0.60
C ILE A 97 -2.77 -9.12 0.20
N ALA A 98 -3.81 -8.75 0.97
CA ALA A 98 -4.59 -9.71 1.74
C ALA A 98 -5.29 -10.75 0.85
N LEU A 99 -5.78 -10.37 -0.34
CA LEU A 99 -6.36 -11.30 -1.31
C LEU A 99 -5.33 -12.33 -1.81
N CYS A 100 -4.09 -11.91 -2.05
CA CYS A 100 -2.99 -12.81 -2.42
C CYS A 100 -2.66 -13.77 -1.27
N LEU A 101 -2.49 -13.25 -0.05
CA LEU A 101 -2.16 -14.06 1.13
C LEU A 101 -3.28 -15.05 1.50
N ALA A 102 -4.54 -14.68 1.27
CA ALA A 102 -5.69 -15.55 1.47
C ALA A 102 -5.85 -16.62 0.36
N GLY A 103 -5.01 -16.59 -0.69
CA GLY A 103 -5.12 -17.49 -1.83
C GLY A 103 -6.35 -17.24 -2.71
N SER A 104 -7.00 -16.08 -2.58
CA SER A 104 -8.16 -15.71 -3.41
C SER A 104 -7.76 -15.38 -4.84
N VAL A 105 -6.53 -14.93 -5.04
CA VAL A 105 -5.85 -14.74 -6.33
C VAL A 105 -4.43 -15.28 -6.22
N SER A 106 -3.86 -15.76 -7.33
CA SER A 106 -2.44 -16.12 -7.35
C SER A 106 -1.56 -14.88 -7.15
N PHE A 107 -0.30 -15.08 -6.75
CA PHE A 107 0.63 -13.95 -6.61
C PHE A 107 0.80 -13.20 -7.95
N GLU A 108 0.94 -13.93 -9.06
CA GLU A 108 1.11 -13.31 -10.38
C GLU A 108 -0.11 -12.44 -10.76
N GLU A 109 -1.33 -12.97 -10.60
CA GLU A 109 -2.56 -12.23 -10.88
C GLU A 109 -2.69 -10.99 -9.97
N GLY A 110 -2.41 -11.13 -8.69
CA GLY A 110 -2.40 -10.04 -7.73
C GLY A 110 -1.35 -8.98 -8.05
N PHE A 111 -0.15 -9.40 -8.46
CA PHE A 111 0.91 -8.49 -8.89
C PHE A 111 0.49 -7.71 -10.15
N ARG A 112 -0.03 -8.40 -11.17
CA ARG A 112 -0.52 -7.75 -12.41
C ARG A 112 -1.66 -6.77 -12.10
N LEU A 113 -2.57 -7.12 -11.20
CA LEU A 113 -3.65 -6.24 -10.74
C LEU A 113 -3.10 -4.97 -10.07
N VAL A 114 -2.22 -5.13 -9.08
CA VAL A 114 -1.61 -4.00 -8.35
C VAL A 114 -0.80 -3.11 -9.31
N GLN A 115 -0.01 -3.71 -10.19
CA GLN A 115 0.77 -2.94 -11.17
C GLN A 115 -0.14 -2.16 -12.12
N ARG A 116 -1.21 -2.77 -12.63
CA ARG A 116 -2.17 -2.10 -13.53
C ARG A 116 -2.91 -0.97 -12.83
N MET A 117 -3.39 -1.20 -11.60
CA MET A 117 -4.05 -0.17 -10.79
C MET A 117 -3.12 1.02 -10.52
N SER A 118 -1.85 0.73 -10.25
CA SER A 118 -0.84 1.77 -9.99
C SER A 118 -0.52 2.61 -11.22
N LEU A 119 -0.47 2.00 -12.40
CA LEU A 119 -0.31 2.70 -13.68
C LEU A 119 -1.53 3.59 -13.99
N LEU A 120 -2.75 3.06 -13.82
CA LEU A 120 -3.97 3.85 -13.99
C LEU A 120 -4.02 5.04 -13.03
N GLN A 121 -3.51 4.85 -11.82
CA GLN A 121 -3.45 5.93 -10.84
C GLN A 121 -2.46 7.03 -11.26
N GLU A 122 -1.32 6.68 -11.86
CA GLU A 122 -0.39 7.68 -12.42
C GLU A 122 -0.96 8.40 -13.64
N GLU A 123 -1.74 7.71 -14.45
CA GLU A 123 -2.32 8.24 -15.69
C GLU A 123 -3.52 9.17 -15.42
N HIS A 124 -4.32 8.87 -14.39
CA HIS A 124 -5.63 9.49 -14.18
C HIS A 124 -5.79 10.16 -12.80
N ALA A 125 -4.74 10.22 -11.96
CA ALA A 125 -4.87 10.84 -10.65
C ALA A 125 -4.80 12.36 -10.75
N ASP A 126 -5.96 12.97 -10.77
CA ASP A 126 -6.13 14.41 -10.52
C ASP A 126 -6.45 14.64 -9.04
N GLY A 127 -5.72 15.53 -8.38
CA GLY A 127 -5.93 15.86 -6.98
C GLY A 127 -5.03 15.10 -6.00
N GLY A 128 -5.45 15.05 -4.74
CA GLY A 128 -4.69 14.45 -3.64
C GLY A 128 -5.60 13.98 -2.51
N GLN A 129 -4.98 13.43 -1.48
CA GLN A 129 -5.67 13.01 -0.26
C GLN A 129 -5.10 13.74 0.94
N VAL A 130 -5.97 14.21 1.80
CA VAL A 130 -5.60 14.84 3.09
C VAL A 130 -6.15 13.96 4.20
N LEU A 131 -5.27 13.56 5.11
CA LEU A 131 -5.66 12.85 6.33
C LEU A 131 -5.93 13.88 7.42
N TYR A 132 -7.16 13.93 7.92
CA TYR A 132 -7.60 14.90 8.92
C TYR A 132 -8.07 14.20 10.21
N PRO A 133 -7.61 14.61 11.40
CA PRO A 133 -8.04 14.01 12.67
C PRO A 133 -9.50 14.37 12.97
N ARG A 134 -10.21 13.40 13.59
CA ARG A 134 -11.58 13.53 14.10
C ARG A 134 -11.66 13.36 15.61
N VAL A 135 -10.51 13.11 16.23
CA VAL A 135 -10.36 12.86 17.66
C VAL A 135 -9.35 13.82 18.27
N ASP A 136 -9.51 14.09 19.55
CA ASP A 136 -8.57 14.86 20.35
C ASP A 136 -7.30 14.06 20.72
N GLY A 137 -6.43 14.65 21.53
CA GLY A 137 -5.19 14.01 22.00
C GLY A 137 -5.41 12.78 22.89
N ASP A 138 -6.60 12.60 23.44
CA ASP A 138 -7.03 11.45 24.25
C ASP A 138 -7.80 10.39 23.42
N TRP A 139 -7.80 10.52 22.09
CA TRP A 139 -8.54 9.65 21.15
C TRP A 139 -10.06 9.68 21.34
N LYS A 140 -10.61 10.77 21.85
CA LYS A 140 -12.06 10.97 21.96
C LYS A 140 -12.57 11.77 20.74
N PRO A 141 -13.79 11.46 20.25
CA PRO A 141 -14.40 12.25 19.17
C PRO A 141 -14.42 13.73 19.52
N ASP A 142 -13.92 14.56 18.60
CA ASP A 142 -13.89 16.01 18.74
C ASP A 142 -14.89 16.68 17.78
N PRO A 143 -16.01 17.21 18.28
CA PRO A 143 -17.03 17.85 17.45
C PRO A 143 -16.53 19.11 16.71
N GLU A 144 -15.52 19.82 17.22
CA GLU A 144 -14.97 21.00 16.57
C GLU A 144 -14.17 20.62 15.33
N LEU A 145 -13.38 19.51 15.41
CA LEU A 145 -12.67 18.96 14.26
C LEU A 145 -13.65 18.45 13.20
N GLU A 146 -14.72 17.78 13.60
CA GLU A 146 -15.75 17.32 12.66
C GLU A 146 -16.47 18.50 11.97
N ALA A 147 -16.82 19.54 12.72
CA ALA A 147 -17.40 20.75 12.16
C ALA A 147 -16.45 21.49 11.19
N ALA A 148 -15.15 21.48 11.47
CA ALA A 148 -14.14 22.05 10.58
C ALA A 148 -14.01 21.27 9.27
N ILE A 149 -14.13 19.93 9.30
CA ILE A 149 -14.17 19.08 8.09
C ILE A 149 -15.40 19.45 7.25
N GLU A 150 -16.60 19.49 7.85
CA GLU A 150 -17.84 19.80 7.12
C GLU A 150 -17.78 21.20 6.50
N ALA A 151 -17.34 22.20 7.26
CA ALA A 151 -17.20 23.58 6.74
C ALA A 151 -16.20 23.64 5.57
N SER A 152 -15.10 22.87 5.63
CA SER A 152 -14.12 22.81 4.54
C SER A 152 -14.68 22.15 3.29
N LEU A 153 -15.45 21.07 3.44
CA LEU A 153 -16.12 20.39 2.34
C LEU A 153 -17.17 21.29 1.68
N GLU A 154 -17.99 21.96 2.47
CA GLU A 154 -18.97 22.93 1.96
C GLU A 154 -18.30 24.08 1.19
N SER A 155 -17.20 24.62 1.73
CA SER A 155 -16.48 25.73 1.10
C SER A 155 -15.73 25.35 -0.17
N SER A 156 -15.45 24.08 -0.37
CA SER A 156 -14.76 23.57 -1.57
C SER A 156 -15.62 23.64 -2.84
N GLY A 157 -16.93 23.88 -2.71
CA GLY A 157 -17.83 23.92 -3.87
C GLY A 157 -17.96 22.58 -4.63
N GLY A 158 -17.62 21.46 -3.99
CA GLY A 158 -17.64 20.12 -4.57
C GLY A 158 -16.30 19.65 -5.14
N GLU A 159 -15.24 20.44 -4.98
CA GLU A 159 -13.87 20.03 -5.38
C GLU A 159 -13.23 19.06 -4.38
N ALA A 160 -13.74 18.96 -3.16
CA ALA A 160 -13.32 18.01 -2.15
C ALA A 160 -14.49 17.16 -1.68
N MET A 161 -14.19 15.94 -1.27
CA MET A 161 -15.18 14.99 -0.75
C MET A 161 -14.58 14.12 0.35
N ARG A 162 -15.42 13.64 1.24
CA ARG A 162 -15.03 12.62 2.21
C ARG A 162 -14.88 11.26 1.50
N SER A 163 -13.68 10.73 1.51
CA SER A 163 -13.32 9.51 0.79
C SER A 163 -13.36 8.28 1.68
N ILE A 164 -12.65 8.31 2.82
CA ILE A 164 -12.52 7.15 3.72
C ILE A 164 -12.67 7.62 5.17
N GLU A 165 -13.37 6.83 5.99
CA GLU A 165 -13.40 6.99 7.45
C GLU A 165 -12.54 5.93 8.11
N LEU A 166 -11.51 6.36 8.83
CA LEU A 166 -10.52 5.52 9.50
C LEU A 166 -10.64 5.63 11.03
N GLY A 167 -11.84 5.52 11.58
CA GLY A 167 -12.06 5.68 13.00
C GLY A 167 -11.71 7.09 13.48
N GLY A 168 -10.50 7.30 14.01
CA GLY A 168 -10.03 8.61 14.50
C GLY A 168 -9.66 9.62 13.42
N PHE A 169 -9.71 9.27 12.13
CA PHE A 169 -9.33 10.12 11.01
C PHE A 169 -10.33 10.04 9.87
N ALA A 170 -10.44 11.13 9.11
CA ALA A 170 -11.08 11.16 7.80
C ALA A 170 -10.02 11.36 6.71
N VAL A 171 -10.23 10.75 5.55
CA VAL A 171 -9.48 11.02 4.32
C VAL A 171 -10.39 11.86 3.42
N LEU A 172 -9.94 13.02 3.08
CA LEU A 172 -10.61 13.98 2.19
C LEU A 172 -9.92 14.00 0.84
#